data_ab78d429e1551d0739bad2705c0a4cba
#
_entry.id   ab78d429e1551d0739bad2705c0a4cba
#
_cell.length_a   1.000
_cell.length_b   1.000
_cell.length_c   1.000
_cell.angle_alpha   90.00
_cell.angle_beta   90.00
_cell.angle_gamma   90.00
#
_symmetry.space_group_name_H-M   'P 1'
#
loop_
_entity.id
_entity.type
_entity.pdbx_description
1 polymer ?
#
loop_
_entity_poly.entity_id
_entity_poly.type
_entity_poly.pdbx_seq_one_letter_code
_entity_poly.pdbx_strand_id
1 'polypeptide(L)'
;MRKRMKQFVRALGARIRPEDRTFIGEYLTSAEQEVFFGMSVQDQFHCRRVAHDIVILANGRNDVERRFLIRCALLHDTGRRWGDVSTWDKIAAVLLHYFFPEQTRGWAREGQGTRLENLRHALFVSACHPQRGVALLRPIGVEPELLAVIGAHHKAPTKKDPPALTLLRRADDLN
;
A
#
# COMPACT_ATOMS: atom_id res chain seq x y z
N MET A 1 -11.08 16.48 -2.00
CA MET A 1 -11.31 16.17 -3.43
C MET A 1 -10.10 16.44 -4.33
N ARG A 2 -9.52 17.65 -4.36
CA ARG A 2 -8.36 17.99 -5.25
C ARG A 2 -7.14 17.07 -5.08
N LYS A 3 -6.81 16.60 -3.85
CA LYS A 3 -5.64 15.75 -3.58
C LYS A 3 -5.82 14.35 -4.20
N ARG A 4 -6.96 13.70 -3.98
CA ARG A 4 -7.28 12.38 -4.56
C ARG A 4 -7.37 12.39 -6.09
N MET A 5 -7.89 13.48 -6.67
CA MET A 5 -7.91 13.66 -8.12
C MET A 5 -6.50 13.79 -8.71
N LYS A 6 -5.59 14.51 -8.03
CA LYS A 6 -4.17 14.59 -8.43
C LYS A 6 -3.46 13.23 -8.32
N GLN A 7 -3.76 12.45 -7.29
CA GLN A 7 -3.24 11.09 -7.13
C GLN A 7 -3.69 10.20 -8.28
N PHE A 8 -4.97 10.28 -8.66
CA PHE A 8 -5.54 9.54 -9.78
C PHE A 8 -4.88 9.89 -11.13
N VAL A 9 -4.78 11.17 -11.46
CA VAL A 9 -4.13 11.62 -12.71
C VAL A 9 -2.67 11.18 -12.78
N ARG A 10 -1.96 11.21 -11.65
CA ARG A 10 -0.57 10.72 -11.56
C ARG A 10 -0.48 9.20 -11.75
N ALA A 11 -1.48 8.44 -11.28
CA ALA A 11 -1.51 6.99 -11.47
C ALA A 11 -1.66 6.57 -12.93
N LEU A 12 -2.32 7.38 -13.77
CA LEU A 12 -2.47 7.09 -15.21
C LEU A 12 -1.13 7.16 -15.98
N GLY A 13 -0.18 7.95 -15.49
CA GLY A 13 1.18 8.05 -16.05
C GLY A 13 2.22 7.20 -15.31
N ALA A 14 1.79 6.29 -14.42
CA ALA A 14 2.68 5.49 -13.59
C ALA A 14 3.59 4.59 -14.45
N ARG A 15 4.89 4.68 -14.21
CA ARG A 15 5.91 3.83 -14.82
C ARG A 15 7.00 3.56 -13.79
N ILE A 16 7.48 2.33 -13.75
CA ILE A 16 8.68 1.96 -13.02
C ILE A 16 9.85 2.03 -13.99
N ARG A 17 10.74 2.98 -13.76
CA ARG A 17 11.95 3.23 -14.58
C ARG A 17 13.10 2.34 -14.13
N PRO A 18 14.18 2.20 -14.93
CA PRO A 18 15.37 1.45 -14.52
C PRO A 18 15.95 1.93 -13.17
N GLU A 19 15.99 3.24 -12.93
CA GLU A 19 16.50 3.82 -11.68
C GLU A 19 15.61 3.42 -10.48
N ASP A 20 14.29 3.34 -10.67
CA ASP A 20 13.37 2.87 -9.64
C ASP A 20 13.61 1.38 -9.31
N ARG A 21 13.90 0.55 -10.33
CA ARG A 21 14.25 -0.87 -10.12
C ARG A 21 15.54 -1.03 -9.34
N THR A 22 16.56 -0.20 -9.65
CA THR A 22 17.81 -0.18 -8.90
C THR A 22 17.56 0.19 -7.44
N PHE A 23 16.80 1.27 -7.18
CA PHE A 23 16.41 1.67 -5.83
C PHE A 23 15.63 0.56 -5.09
N ILE A 24 14.64 -0.06 -5.73
CA ILE A 24 13.89 -1.17 -5.12
C ILE A 24 14.81 -2.34 -4.79
N GLY A 25 15.71 -2.71 -5.72
CA GLY A 25 16.68 -3.81 -5.54
C GLY A 25 17.73 -3.55 -4.45
N GLU A 26 18.02 -2.29 -4.13
CA GLU A 26 18.92 -1.92 -3.02
C GLU A 26 18.29 -2.26 -1.66
N TYR A 27 16.98 -2.13 -1.52
CA TYR A 27 16.28 -2.29 -0.23
C TYR A 27 15.57 -3.63 -0.07
N LEU A 28 15.08 -4.24 -1.15
CA LEU A 28 14.31 -5.48 -1.10
C LEU A 28 15.15 -6.70 -1.51
N THR A 29 14.98 -7.80 -0.78
CA THR A 29 15.50 -9.12 -1.19
C THR A 29 14.81 -9.58 -2.47
N SER A 30 15.37 -10.59 -3.16
CA SER A 30 14.76 -11.13 -4.38
C SER A 30 13.33 -11.62 -4.17
N ALA A 31 13.06 -12.30 -3.05
CA ALA A 31 11.72 -12.78 -2.71
C ALA A 31 10.74 -11.62 -2.44
N GLU A 32 11.17 -10.57 -1.75
CA GLU A 32 10.37 -9.36 -1.54
C GLU A 32 10.09 -8.61 -2.84
N GLN A 33 11.07 -8.57 -3.76
CA GLN A 33 10.90 -7.99 -5.11
C GLN A 33 9.84 -8.74 -5.92
N GLU A 34 9.79 -10.05 -5.87
CA GLU A 34 8.74 -10.86 -6.52
C GLU A 34 7.34 -10.48 -6.00
N VAL A 35 7.21 -10.34 -4.68
CA VAL A 35 5.96 -9.89 -4.08
C VAL A 35 5.64 -8.45 -4.48
N PHE A 36 6.61 -7.53 -4.46
CA PHE A 36 6.45 -6.14 -4.85
C PHE A 36 6.02 -5.99 -6.32
N PHE A 37 6.72 -6.64 -7.26
CA PHE A 37 6.41 -6.56 -8.69
C PHE A 37 5.13 -7.32 -9.07
N GLY A 38 4.57 -8.12 -8.18
CA GLY A 38 3.24 -8.70 -8.34
C GLY A 38 2.09 -7.72 -8.10
N MET A 39 2.33 -6.49 -7.67
CA MET A 39 1.34 -5.41 -7.63
C MET A 39 1.08 -4.83 -9.02
N SER A 40 0.00 -4.04 -9.18
CA SER A 40 -0.18 -3.20 -10.37
C SER A 40 0.93 -2.14 -10.46
N VAL A 41 1.26 -1.70 -11.69
CA VAL A 41 2.28 -0.65 -11.90
C VAL A 41 1.94 0.63 -11.14
N GLN A 42 0.66 0.95 -10.99
CA GLN A 42 0.17 2.10 -10.23
C GLN A 42 0.47 1.98 -8.73
N ASP A 43 0.25 0.78 -8.17
CA ASP A 43 0.52 0.52 -6.75
C ASP A 43 2.04 0.45 -6.49
N GLN A 44 2.83 -0.14 -7.40
CA GLN A 44 4.29 -0.11 -7.35
C GLN A 44 4.81 1.34 -7.35
N PHE A 45 4.28 2.18 -8.25
CA PHE A 45 4.66 3.59 -8.36
C PHE A 45 4.29 4.37 -7.09
N HIS A 46 3.11 4.10 -6.50
CA HIS A 46 2.69 4.67 -5.23
C HIS A 46 3.66 4.29 -4.11
N CYS A 47 3.92 3.01 -3.89
CA CYS A 47 4.84 2.55 -2.85
C CYS A 47 6.25 3.14 -3.01
N ARG A 48 6.76 3.21 -4.25
CA ARG A 48 8.05 3.85 -4.53
C ARG A 48 8.06 5.34 -4.13
N ARG A 49 6.96 6.07 -4.39
CA ARG A 49 6.85 7.49 -3.97
C ARG A 49 6.79 7.62 -2.46
N VAL A 50 6.01 6.79 -1.79
CA VAL A 50 5.97 6.74 -0.32
C VAL A 50 7.37 6.48 0.24
N ALA A 51 8.15 5.56 -0.36
CA ALA A 51 9.53 5.29 0.03
C ALA A 51 10.45 6.51 -0.15
N HIS A 52 10.31 7.28 -1.24
CA HIS A 52 11.07 8.52 -1.41
C HIS A 52 10.72 9.59 -0.37
N ASP A 53 9.42 9.74 -0.03
CA ASP A 53 9.02 10.67 1.02
C ASP A 53 9.53 10.23 2.40
N ILE A 54 9.62 8.91 2.66
CA ILE A 54 10.29 8.36 3.85
C ILE A 54 11.76 8.77 3.90
N VAL A 55 12.49 8.75 2.80
CA VAL A 55 13.90 9.21 2.76
C VAL A 55 14.02 10.64 3.28
N ILE A 56 13.07 11.50 2.92
CA ILE A 56 13.05 12.91 3.35
C ILE A 56 12.62 13.02 4.81
N LEU A 57 11.53 12.36 5.20
CA LEU A 57 10.94 12.43 6.54
C LEU A 57 11.81 11.80 7.63
N ALA A 58 12.63 10.80 7.28
CA ALA A 58 13.56 10.13 8.19
C ALA A 58 14.92 10.85 8.30
N ASN A 59 15.15 11.92 7.53
CA ASN A 59 16.42 12.65 7.59
C ASN A 59 16.63 13.29 8.96
N GLY A 60 17.80 13.03 9.57
CA GLY A 60 18.17 13.53 10.90
C GLY A 60 17.47 12.81 12.07
N ARG A 61 16.72 11.73 11.83
CA ARG A 61 16.09 10.92 12.88
C ARG A 61 16.99 9.74 13.26
N ASN A 62 17.14 9.54 14.58
CA ASN A 62 17.92 8.42 15.15
C ASN A 62 17.03 7.40 15.88
N ASP A 63 15.72 7.65 15.95
CA ASP A 63 14.74 6.82 16.65
C ASP A 63 14.14 5.72 15.75
N VAL A 64 14.53 5.68 14.47
CA VAL A 64 14.11 4.68 13.50
C VAL A 64 15.23 4.33 12.53
N GLU A 65 15.34 3.07 12.18
CA GLU A 65 16.26 2.62 11.14
C GLU A 65 15.72 2.98 9.75
N ARG A 66 16.47 3.75 8.99
CA ARG A 66 16.06 4.24 7.66
C ARG A 66 15.78 3.11 6.66
N ARG A 67 16.62 2.06 6.66
CA ARG A 67 16.44 0.91 5.76
C ARG A 67 15.14 0.17 6.05
N PHE A 68 14.85 -0.07 7.32
CA PHE A 68 13.59 -0.67 7.77
C PHE A 68 12.36 0.14 7.30
N LEU A 69 12.40 1.47 7.47
CA LEU A 69 11.31 2.35 7.04
C LEU A 69 11.07 2.33 5.53
N ILE A 70 12.14 2.33 4.74
CA ILE A 70 12.04 2.28 3.27
C ILE A 70 11.43 0.94 2.84
N ARG A 71 11.82 -0.18 3.47
CA ARG A 71 11.19 -1.49 3.22
C ARG A 71 9.71 -1.49 3.60
N CYS A 72 9.35 -0.93 4.76
CA CYS A 72 7.95 -0.77 5.13
C CYS A 72 7.17 -0.01 4.04
N ALA A 73 7.72 1.10 3.54
CA ALA A 73 7.09 1.92 2.50
C ALA A 73 6.96 1.19 1.16
N LEU A 74 7.97 0.42 0.75
CA LEU A 74 7.89 -0.36 -0.48
C LEU A 74 6.86 -1.50 -0.38
N LEU A 75 6.71 -2.11 0.79
CA LEU A 75 5.93 -3.34 0.96
C LEU A 75 4.51 -3.14 1.52
N HIS A 76 4.13 -1.92 1.97
CA HIS A 76 2.87 -1.73 2.71
C HIS A 76 1.60 -2.09 1.93
N ASP A 77 1.60 -1.90 0.61
CA ASP A 77 0.45 -2.12 -0.28
C ASP A 77 0.53 -3.45 -1.07
N THR A 78 1.49 -4.34 -0.77
CA THR A 78 1.71 -5.60 -1.49
C THR A 78 0.51 -6.55 -1.49
N GLY A 79 -0.45 -6.36 -0.60
CA GLY A 79 -1.72 -7.10 -0.62
C GLY A 79 -2.67 -6.71 -1.75
N ARG A 80 -2.36 -5.67 -2.54
CA ARG A 80 -3.08 -5.26 -3.76
C ARG A 80 -2.40 -5.89 -4.97
N ARG A 81 -2.88 -7.05 -5.38
CA ARG A 81 -2.26 -7.81 -6.48
C ARG A 81 -2.75 -7.32 -7.84
N TRP A 82 -1.86 -7.40 -8.83
CA TRP A 82 -2.26 -7.17 -10.22
C TRP A 82 -3.36 -8.16 -10.64
N GLY A 83 -4.40 -7.66 -11.29
CA GLY A 83 -5.55 -8.46 -11.69
C GLY A 83 -6.67 -8.61 -10.65
N ASP A 84 -6.42 -8.29 -9.36
CA ASP A 84 -7.45 -8.36 -8.32
C ASP A 84 -8.61 -7.39 -8.57
N VAL A 85 -8.31 -6.18 -9.02
CA VAL A 85 -9.30 -5.10 -9.13
C VAL A 85 -9.05 -4.31 -10.41
N SER A 86 -10.09 -4.11 -11.21
CA SER A 86 -10.02 -3.22 -12.36
C SER A 86 -9.83 -1.76 -11.91
N THR A 87 -9.26 -0.92 -12.78
CA THR A 87 -9.10 0.51 -12.48
C THR A 87 -10.43 1.19 -12.19
N TRP A 88 -11.50 0.82 -12.89
CA TRP A 88 -12.83 1.39 -12.69
C TRP A 88 -13.45 0.97 -11.36
N ASP A 89 -13.33 -0.32 -10.99
CA ASP A 89 -13.82 -0.81 -9.70
C ASP A 89 -13.04 -0.19 -8.53
N LYS A 90 -11.73 0.02 -8.70
CA LYS A 90 -10.89 0.73 -7.71
C LYS A 90 -11.38 2.17 -7.49
N ILE A 91 -11.70 2.91 -8.57
CA ILE A 91 -12.26 4.26 -8.47
C ILE A 91 -13.62 4.23 -7.79
N ALA A 92 -14.51 3.34 -8.24
CA ALA A 92 -15.85 3.21 -7.69
C ALA A 92 -15.80 2.86 -6.19
N ALA A 93 -14.95 1.92 -5.79
CA ALA A 93 -14.76 1.54 -4.39
C ALA A 93 -14.26 2.72 -3.53
N VAL A 94 -13.30 3.52 -4.03
CA VAL A 94 -12.81 4.72 -3.32
C VAL A 94 -13.90 5.76 -3.16
N LEU A 95 -14.70 6.02 -4.19
CA LEU A 95 -15.81 6.98 -4.13
C LEU A 95 -16.91 6.49 -3.19
N LEU A 96 -17.31 5.23 -3.28
CA LEU A 96 -18.29 4.64 -2.39
C LEU A 96 -17.85 4.69 -0.93
N HIS A 97 -16.59 4.33 -0.65
CA HIS A 97 -16.07 4.41 0.72
C HIS A 97 -16.02 5.86 1.23
N TYR A 98 -15.77 6.83 0.35
CA TYR A 98 -15.76 8.24 0.74
C TYR A 98 -17.16 8.76 1.10
N PHE A 99 -18.18 8.42 0.30
CA PHE A 99 -19.56 8.92 0.53
C PHE A 99 -20.37 8.05 1.51
N PHE A 100 -20.05 6.75 1.60
CA PHE A 100 -20.85 5.77 2.34
C PHE A 100 -19.95 4.80 3.15
N PRO A 101 -19.09 5.31 4.07
CA PRO A 101 -18.06 4.49 4.74
C PRO A 101 -18.64 3.33 5.56
N GLU A 102 -19.76 3.53 6.22
CA GLU A 102 -20.39 2.48 7.05
C GLU A 102 -21.03 1.37 6.20
N GLN A 103 -21.72 1.76 5.13
CA GLN A 103 -22.39 0.83 4.21
C GLN A 103 -21.36 -0.03 3.46
N THR A 104 -20.23 0.57 3.05
CA THR A 104 -19.18 -0.14 2.31
C THR A 104 -18.50 -1.23 3.13
N ARG A 105 -18.41 -1.08 4.48
CA ARG A 105 -17.88 -2.13 5.36
C ARG A 105 -18.74 -3.40 5.31
N GLY A 106 -20.07 -3.28 5.30
CA GLY A 106 -20.98 -4.41 5.19
C GLY A 106 -21.05 -5.02 3.79
N TRP A 107 -20.64 -4.27 2.75
CA TRP A 107 -20.69 -4.71 1.36
C TRP A 107 -19.41 -5.41 0.90
N ALA A 108 -18.28 -5.18 1.55
CA ALA A 108 -17.00 -5.76 1.22
C ALA A 108 -17.07 -7.30 1.28
N ARG A 109 -16.82 -7.97 0.15
CA ARG A 109 -16.83 -9.44 0.07
C ARG A 109 -15.81 -9.92 -0.93
N GLU A 110 -15.09 -10.96 -0.59
CA GLU A 110 -14.17 -11.62 -1.50
C GLU A 110 -14.92 -12.39 -2.59
N GLY A 111 -14.40 -12.34 -3.82
CA GLY A 111 -14.93 -13.05 -4.98
C GLY A 111 -15.19 -12.12 -6.17
N GLN A 112 -14.87 -12.62 -7.36
CA GLN A 112 -15.04 -11.93 -8.65
C GLN A 112 -16.08 -12.65 -9.49
N GLY A 113 -16.73 -11.94 -10.43
CA GLY A 113 -17.73 -12.47 -11.33
C GLY A 113 -18.53 -11.37 -12.01
N THR A 114 -19.71 -11.09 -11.52
CA THR A 114 -20.56 -9.99 -12.00
C THR A 114 -19.96 -8.61 -11.65
N ARG A 115 -20.44 -7.55 -12.28
CA ARG A 115 -20.02 -6.17 -11.97
C ARG A 115 -20.18 -5.82 -10.48
N LEU A 116 -21.28 -6.29 -9.87
CA LEU A 116 -21.53 -6.04 -8.45
C LEU A 116 -20.54 -6.81 -7.56
N GLU A 117 -20.25 -8.06 -7.90
CA GLU A 117 -19.25 -8.87 -7.18
C GLU A 117 -17.86 -8.28 -7.32
N ASN A 118 -17.45 -7.81 -8.49
CA ASN A 118 -16.18 -7.14 -8.71
C ASN A 118 -16.05 -5.86 -7.87
N LEU A 119 -17.13 -5.06 -7.77
CA LEU A 119 -17.15 -3.88 -6.91
C LEU A 119 -17.03 -4.25 -5.42
N ARG A 120 -17.75 -5.29 -4.98
CA ARG A 120 -17.67 -5.81 -3.59
C ARG A 120 -16.29 -6.35 -3.29
N HIS A 121 -15.66 -7.03 -4.26
CA HIS A 121 -14.28 -7.49 -4.16
C HIS A 121 -13.29 -6.32 -4.08
N ALA A 122 -13.49 -5.25 -4.85
CA ALA A 122 -12.67 -4.05 -4.78
C ALA A 122 -12.72 -3.39 -3.39
N LEU A 123 -13.91 -3.33 -2.78
CA LEU A 123 -14.08 -2.87 -1.39
C LEU A 123 -13.37 -3.80 -0.40
N PHE A 124 -13.45 -5.13 -0.60
CA PHE A 124 -12.75 -6.11 0.23
C PHE A 124 -11.23 -5.95 0.12
N VAL A 125 -10.67 -5.86 -1.08
CA VAL A 125 -9.23 -5.62 -1.29
C VAL A 125 -8.80 -4.32 -0.64
N SER A 126 -9.58 -3.25 -0.81
CA SER A 126 -9.29 -1.95 -0.17
C SER A 126 -9.23 -2.04 1.35
N ALA A 127 -10.12 -2.80 1.97
CA ALA A 127 -10.18 -2.96 3.44
C ALA A 127 -9.15 -3.94 3.98
N CYS A 128 -8.85 -5.02 3.26
CA CYS A 128 -8.08 -6.18 3.76
C CYS A 128 -6.65 -6.25 3.21
N HIS A 129 -6.21 -5.35 2.30
CA HIS A 129 -4.86 -5.44 1.72
C HIS A 129 -3.73 -5.41 2.77
N PRO A 130 -3.81 -4.75 3.94
CA PRO A 130 -2.76 -4.85 4.93
C PRO A 130 -2.55 -6.30 5.41
N GLN A 131 -3.64 -7.01 5.71
CA GLN A 131 -3.61 -8.40 6.17
C GLN A 131 -3.21 -9.35 5.04
N ARG A 132 -3.65 -9.11 3.81
CA ARG A 132 -3.24 -9.85 2.62
C ARG A 132 -1.74 -9.67 2.34
N GLY A 133 -1.21 -8.46 2.50
CA GLY A 133 0.22 -8.18 2.42
C GLY A 133 1.02 -8.96 3.44
N VAL A 134 0.59 -8.97 4.71
CA VAL A 134 1.20 -9.78 5.77
C VAL A 134 1.18 -11.27 5.42
N ALA A 135 0.07 -11.78 4.86
CA ALA A 135 -0.04 -13.19 4.47
C ALA A 135 0.92 -13.56 3.32
N LEU A 136 1.21 -12.64 2.41
CA LEU A 136 2.17 -12.83 1.31
C LEU A 136 3.64 -12.75 1.77
N LEU A 137 3.93 -11.87 2.72
CA LEU A 137 5.30 -11.57 3.14
C LEU A 137 5.80 -12.51 4.25
N ARG A 138 4.91 -13.05 5.09
CA ARG A 138 5.28 -13.97 6.17
C ARG A 138 5.97 -15.23 5.69
N PRO A 139 5.49 -15.96 4.65
CA PRO A 139 6.12 -17.20 4.20
C PRO A 139 7.54 -17.02 3.62
N ILE A 140 7.87 -15.80 3.15
CA ILE A 140 9.19 -15.48 2.60
C ILE A 140 10.19 -14.96 3.66
N GLY A 141 9.82 -15.03 4.94
CA GLY A 141 10.71 -14.75 6.06
C GLY A 141 10.86 -13.26 6.41
N VAL A 142 9.90 -12.41 6.03
CA VAL A 142 9.91 -11.00 6.47
C VAL A 142 9.71 -10.93 7.99
N GLU A 143 10.51 -10.09 8.64
CA GLU A 143 10.56 -9.97 10.10
C GLU A 143 9.21 -9.53 10.72
N PRO A 144 8.85 -10.04 11.93
CA PRO A 144 7.57 -9.77 12.59
C PRO A 144 7.29 -8.29 12.80
N GLU A 145 8.31 -7.48 13.06
CA GLU A 145 8.21 -6.03 13.30
C GLU A 145 7.73 -5.30 12.03
N LEU A 146 8.27 -5.66 10.87
CA LEU A 146 7.86 -5.10 9.59
C LEU A 146 6.44 -5.54 9.23
N LEU A 147 6.11 -6.81 9.44
CA LEU A 147 4.74 -7.34 9.26
C LEU A 147 3.74 -6.63 10.16
N ALA A 148 4.12 -6.30 11.41
CA ALA A 148 3.26 -5.55 12.33
C ALA A 148 2.98 -4.13 11.81
N VAL A 149 4.00 -3.43 11.30
CA VAL A 149 3.84 -2.09 10.69
C VAL A 149 2.92 -2.16 9.48
N ILE A 150 3.15 -3.10 8.56
CA ILE A 150 2.30 -3.30 7.37
C ILE A 150 0.86 -3.61 7.78
N GLY A 151 0.66 -4.56 8.68
CA GLY A 151 -0.69 -4.98 9.12
C GLY A 151 -1.47 -3.90 9.86
N ALA A 152 -0.81 -2.84 10.32
CA ALA A 152 -1.42 -1.77 11.12
C ALA A 152 -1.55 -0.42 10.40
N HIS A 153 -1.00 -0.26 9.17
CA HIS A 153 -0.86 1.07 8.57
C HIS A 153 -2.19 1.81 8.32
N HIS A 154 -3.30 1.09 8.14
CA HIS A 154 -4.66 1.67 8.04
C HIS A 154 -5.49 1.63 9.34
N LYS A 155 -4.94 1.11 10.44
CA LYS A 155 -5.62 1.16 11.74
C LYS A 155 -5.62 2.60 12.26
N ALA A 156 -6.62 2.94 13.09
CA ALA A 156 -6.67 4.24 13.75
C ALA A 156 -5.38 4.49 14.57
N PRO A 157 -4.79 5.71 14.50
CA PRO A 157 -3.59 6.05 15.25
C PRO A 157 -3.80 5.92 16.76
N THR A 158 -2.78 5.46 17.46
CA THR A 158 -2.75 5.40 18.93
C THR A 158 -1.47 6.02 19.47
N LYS A 159 -1.47 6.41 20.75
CA LYS A 159 -0.26 6.94 21.42
C LYS A 159 0.86 5.89 21.56
N LYS A 160 0.54 4.60 21.37
CA LYS A 160 1.48 3.47 21.50
C LYS A 160 2.04 3.03 20.15
N ASP A 161 1.68 3.69 19.05
CA ASP A 161 2.17 3.33 17.73
C ASP A 161 3.68 3.56 17.64
N PRO A 162 4.44 2.62 17.07
CA PRO A 162 5.88 2.82 16.90
C PRO A 162 6.15 3.98 15.92
N PRO A 163 7.28 4.68 16.06
CA PRO A 163 7.65 5.78 15.18
C PRO A 163 7.61 5.42 13.70
N ALA A 164 8.01 4.19 13.35
CA ALA A 164 7.98 3.68 11.99
C ALA A 164 6.56 3.68 11.37
N LEU A 165 5.55 3.24 12.14
CA LEU A 165 4.16 3.22 11.70
C LEU A 165 3.62 4.65 11.50
N THR A 166 3.96 5.55 12.41
CA THR A 166 3.57 6.96 12.32
C THR A 166 4.15 7.63 11.08
N LEU A 167 5.44 7.38 10.79
CA LEU A 167 6.11 7.93 9.61
C LEU A 167 5.56 7.34 8.31
N LEU A 168 5.31 6.03 8.28
CA LEU A 168 4.72 5.36 7.13
C LEU A 168 3.35 5.98 6.78
N ARG A 169 2.45 6.10 7.76
CA ARG A 169 1.14 6.74 7.54
C ARG A 169 1.26 8.17 7.02
N ARG A 170 2.19 8.95 7.61
CA ARG A 170 2.42 10.32 7.17
C ARG A 170 2.91 10.39 5.72
N ALA A 171 3.82 9.51 5.32
CA ALA A 171 4.31 9.44 3.94
C ALA A 171 3.23 8.98 2.97
N ASP A 172 2.42 7.98 3.36
CA ASP A 172 1.28 7.50 2.58
C ASP A 172 0.21 8.58 2.39
N ASP A 173 -0.12 9.32 3.44
CA ASP A 173 -1.04 10.46 3.39
C ASP A 173 -0.58 11.59 2.45
N LEU A 174 0.71 11.75 2.20
CA LEU A 174 1.24 12.73 1.26
C LEU A 174 1.05 12.33 -0.21
N ASN A 175 0.87 11.05 -0.50
CA ASN A 175 0.81 10.43 -1.82
C ASN A 175 -0.59 10.00 -2.20
#